data_13cf91d00feff0f3b5d13542675d3d7d
#
_entry.id   13cf91d00feff0f3b5d13542675d3d7d
#
_cell.length_a   1.000
_cell.length_b   1.000
_cell.length_c   1.000
_cell.angle_alpha   90.00
_cell.angle_beta   90.00
_cell.angle_gamma   90.00
#
_symmetry.space_group_name_H-M   'P 1'
#
loop_
_entity.id
_entity.type
_entity.pdbx_description
1 polymer ?
#
loop_
_entity_poly.entity_id
_entity_poly.type
_entity_poly.pdbx_seq_one_letter_code
_entity_poly.pdbx_strand_id
1 'polypeptide(L)'
;MVRRIEVTGSGGVRLAAWEFAEPPKADHAADRTAGRRAVRCAGRDGGGRCSGEGGVLLLHGLLGRAAHWADTARWLSGRYRTVALDQRGHGRSDKPVSGPYAREAYVADAEAAVEQLGLAPVTLIGHAMGALTAWQLAARRPDLVRALVITDMRASALGAATQREWSEWLGSWPVPFATLADVRKWFGEDDPTLERPAPARGDFYAEVMAERADGWRPLFFRRQMLQAREGYAHDAHWEELAMVECPALVVRGLDGALGRAEAQEMVRVLPRGRYAEVPDAGHLIHYDQPDGWRRVTEPFLEAAVPA
;
A
#
# COMPACT_ATOMS: atom_id res chain seq x y z
N MET A 1 5.54 8.03 -16.57
CA MET A 1 5.30 9.40 -16.03
C MET A 1 4.47 9.29 -14.76
N VAL A 2 4.70 10.15 -13.74
CA VAL A 2 3.94 10.14 -12.50
C VAL A 2 3.21 11.47 -12.36
N ARG A 3 1.88 11.44 -12.15
CA ARG A 3 1.04 12.62 -12.00
C ARG A 3 0.44 12.64 -10.58
N ARG A 4 0.58 13.78 -9.88
CA ARG A 4 -0.11 13.99 -8.61
C ARG A 4 -1.54 14.46 -8.87
N ILE A 5 -2.50 13.87 -8.16
CA ILE A 5 -3.90 14.22 -8.14
C ILE A 5 -4.28 14.48 -6.68
N GLU A 6 -5.17 15.44 -6.45
CA GLU A 6 -5.73 15.70 -5.13
C GLU A 6 -7.11 15.01 -5.02
N VAL A 7 -7.35 14.36 -3.90
CA VAL A 7 -8.60 13.69 -3.54
C VAL A 7 -9.09 14.30 -2.23
N THR A 8 -10.37 14.55 -2.12
CA THR A 8 -11.00 15.01 -0.87
C THR A 8 -11.46 13.79 -0.07
N GLY A 9 -10.76 13.49 1.00
CA GLY A 9 -11.10 12.41 1.92
C GLY A 9 -12.14 12.79 2.95
N SER A 10 -12.40 11.87 3.84
CA SER A 10 -13.35 12.02 4.96
C SER A 10 -13.02 13.24 5.83
N GLY A 11 -14.05 14.02 6.15
CA GLY A 11 -13.88 15.26 6.93
C GLY A 11 -13.16 16.40 6.18
N GLY A 12 -13.12 16.37 4.84
CA GLY A 12 -12.48 17.38 4.02
C GLY A 12 -10.95 17.33 3.99
N VAL A 13 -10.34 16.24 4.43
CA VAL A 13 -8.89 16.02 4.42
C VAL A 13 -8.40 15.92 2.98
N ARG A 14 -7.40 16.71 2.60
CA ARG A 14 -6.79 16.64 1.26
C ARG A 14 -5.79 15.47 1.22
N LEU A 15 -5.98 14.58 0.28
CA LEU A 15 -5.16 13.41 0.06
C LEU A 15 -4.39 13.54 -1.24
N ALA A 16 -3.11 13.19 -1.23
CA ALA A 16 -2.28 13.15 -2.42
C ALA A 16 -2.32 11.74 -3.03
N ALA A 17 -2.89 11.63 -4.21
CA ALA A 17 -2.86 10.43 -5.03
C ALA A 17 -1.82 10.59 -6.15
N TRP A 18 -1.09 9.51 -6.45
CA TRP A 18 -0.02 9.48 -7.43
C TRP A 18 -0.37 8.46 -8.52
N GLU A 19 -0.75 8.96 -9.69
CA GLU A 19 -1.08 8.13 -10.85
C GLU A 19 0.17 7.83 -11.66
N PHE A 20 0.41 6.55 -11.90
CA PHE A 20 1.51 6.05 -12.72
C PHE A 20 1.00 5.76 -14.13
N ALA A 21 1.67 6.30 -15.13
CA ALA A 21 1.39 6.04 -16.52
C ALA A 21 2.66 5.56 -17.21
N GLU A 22 2.53 4.59 -18.12
CA GLU A 22 3.62 4.24 -19.03
C GLU A 22 4.11 5.49 -19.79
N PRO A 23 5.43 5.65 -19.99
CA PRO A 23 5.90 6.63 -20.95
C PRO A 23 5.30 6.30 -22.32
N PRO A 24 4.94 7.30 -23.15
CA PRO A 24 4.49 7.04 -24.49
C PRO A 24 5.53 6.17 -25.20
N LYS A 25 5.09 5.04 -25.77
CA LYS A 25 5.97 4.18 -26.58
C LYS A 25 6.56 5.08 -27.67
N ALA A 26 7.89 5.14 -27.75
CA ALA A 26 8.56 5.79 -28.83
C ALA A 26 8.05 5.14 -30.14
N ASP A 27 7.46 5.95 -31.02
CA ASP A 27 7.00 5.49 -32.32
C ASP A 27 8.19 4.88 -33.08
N HIS A 28 8.31 3.56 -33.02
CA HIS A 28 9.11 2.84 -34.01
C HIS A 28 8.30 2.89 -35.32
N ALA A 29 8.58 3.91 -36.11
CA ALA A 29 8.23 3.90 -37.53
C ALA A 29 8.91 2.71 -38.20
N ALA A 30 8.10 1.80 -38.75
CA ALA A 30 8.37 0.65 -39.57
C ALA A 30 8.17 -0.71 -38.90
N ASP A 31 6.95 -1.23 -38.96
CA ASP A 31 6.68 -2.48 -39.70
C ASP A 31 5.17 -2.64 -39.95
N ARG A 32 4.77 -2.44 -41.19
CA ARG A 32 3.40 -2.69 -41.70
C ARG A 32 3.34 -4.05 -42.32
N THR A 33 3.38 -5.13 -41.56
CA THR A 33 2.87 -6.44 -42.04
C THR A 33 2.78 -7.44 -40.90
N ALA A 34 1.68 -7.48 -40.20
CA ALA A 34 1.10 -8.69 -39.58
C ALA A 34 -0.31 -8.37 -39.07
N GLY A 35 -1.30 -8.94 -39.76
CA GLY A 35 -2.70 -8.80 -39.37
C GLY A 35 -2.99 -9.44 -38.03
N ARG A 36 -3.21 -8.65 -37.00
CA ARG A 36 -3.90 -9.04 -35.79
C ARG A 36 -5.23 -8.31 -35.75
N ARG A 37 -6.31 -9.07 -35.68
CA ARG A 37 -7.67 -8.59 -35.48
C ARG A 37 -7.71 -7.74 -34.21
N ALA A 38 -7.83 -6.42 -34.38
CA ALA A 38 -8.09 -5.50 -33.30
C ALA A 38 -9.52 -5.73 -32.80
N VAL A 39 -9.68 -6.16 -31.56
CA VAL A 39 -10.96 -6.09 -30.87
C VAL A 39 -11.27 -4.61 -30.70
N ARG A 40 -12.33 -4.14 -31.36
CA ARG A 40 -12.81 -2.77 -31.20
C ARG A 40 -13.46 -2.62 -29.84
N CYS A 41 -12.77 -1.97 -28.89
CA CYS A 41 -13.43 -1.45 -27.69
C CYS A 41 -14.26 -0.22 -28.07
N ALA A 42 -15.56 -0.23 -27.75
CA ALA A 42 -16.43 0.92 -27.87
C ALA A 42 -16.19 1.83 -26.65
N GLY A 43 -15.66 3.04 -26.89
CA GLY A 43 -15.39 4.07 -25.87
C GLY A 43 -13.90 4.21 -25.56
N ARG A 44 -13.26 5.19 -26.16
CA ARG A 44 -11.92 5.67 -25.80
C ARG A 44 -12.07 7.08 -25.24
N ASP A 45 -11.67 7.26 -23.98
CA ASP A 45 -11.30 8.59 -23.51
C ASP A 45 -9.92 8.93 -24.07
N GLY A 46 -9.60 10.22 -24.19
CA GLY A 46 -8.47 10.75 -24.96
C GLY A 46 -7.05 10.26 -24.64
N GLY A 47 -6.90 9.14 -23.90
CA GLY A 47 -5.64 8.49 -23.53
C GLY A 47 -5.47 7.05 -24.05
N GLY A 48 -6.40 6.51 -24.86
CA GLY A 48 -6.22 5.23 -25.55
C GLY A 48 -6.48 3.97 -24.73
N ARG A 49 -7.01 4.05 -23.49
CA ARG A 49 -7.42 2.92 -22.65
C ARG A 49 -8.90 2.62 -22.81
N CYS A 50 -9.31 1.35 -22.67
CA CYS A 50 -10.72 0.97 -22.68
C CYS A 50 -11.38 1.48 -21.39
N SER A 51 -12.45 2.28 -21.50
CA SER A 51 -13.35 2.62 -20.41
C SER A 51 -14.08 1.34 -19.97
N GLY A 52 -13.80 0.84 -18.76
CA GLY A 52 -14.43 -0.37 -18.20
C GLY A 52 -13.50 -1.34 -17.48
N GLU A 53 -12.18 -1.17 -17.58
CA GLU A 53 -11.21 -2.14 -17.02
C GLU A 53 -10.90 -1.94 -15.53
N GLY A 54 -11.52 -0.95 -14.85
CA GLY A 54 -11.24 -0.62 -13.44
C GLY A 54 -9.76 -0.28 -13.19
N GLY A 55 -9.42 0.14 -11.96
CA GLY A 55 -8.08 0.54 -11.60
C GLY A 55 -7.42 -0.34 -10.55
N VAL A 56 -6.18 0.01 -10.21
CA VAL A 56 -5.45 -0.51 -9.04
C VAL A 56 -5.20 0.64 -8.08
N LEU A 57 -5.55 0.47 -6.81
CA LEU A 57 -5.22 1.39 -5.74
C LEU A 57 -4.22 0.74 -4.78
N LEU A 58 -3.08 1.38 -4.58
CA LEU A 58 -1.99 0.94 -3.72
C LEU A 58 -2.03 1.72 -2.40
N LEU A 59 -2.10 1.01 -1.27
CA LEU A 59 -2.19 1.56 0.09
C LEU A 59 -0.98 1.14 0.92
N HIS A 60 -0.15 2.10 1.31
CA HIS A 60 1.06 1.86 2.10
C HIS A 60 0.76 1.54 3.57
N GLY A 61 1.73 0.96 4.27
CA GLY A 61 1.69 0.72 5.71
C GLY A 61 1.86 1.99 6.54
N LEU A 62 1.65 1.86 7.86
CA LEU A 62 1.92 2.95 8.80
C LEU A 62 3.37 3.41 8.67
N LEU A 63 3.62 4.71 8.82
CA LEU A 63 4.89 5.41 8.58
C LEU A 63 5.34 5.45 7.10
N GLY A 64 4.64 4.77 6.21
CA GLY A 64 4.97 4.71 4.79
C GLY A 64 4.48 5.91 3.98
N ARG A 65 4.58 5.79 2.66
CA ARG A 65 4.09 6.77 1.66
C ARG A 65 3.86 6.08 0.31
N ALA A 66 3.15 6.76 -0.57
CA ALA A 66 2.85 6.25 -1.91
C ALA A 66 4.10 5.85 -2.73
N ALA A 67 5.23 6.56 -2.55
CA ALA A 67 6.47 6.28 -3.27
C ALA A 67 7.04 4.87 -2.98
N HIS A 68 6.76 4.28 -1.82
CA HIS A 68 7.19 2.91 -1.50
C HIS A 68 6.60 1.86 -2.44
N TRP A 69 5.54 2.20 -3.15
CA TRP A 69 4.94 1.38 -4.19
C TRP A 69 5.48 1.65 -5.60
N ALA A 70 6.53 2.49 -5.75
CA ALA A 70 6.95 2.98 -7.07
C ALA A 70 7.30 1.87 -8.06
N ASP A 71 8.01 0.82 -7.63
CA ASP A 71 8.38 -0.30 -8.49
C ASP A 71 7.18 -1.16 -8.87
N THR A 72 6.34 -1.51 -7.88
CA THR A 72 5.07 -2.20 -8.11
C THR A 72 4.16 -1.39 -9.04
N ALA A 73 4.04 -0.08 -8.81
CA ALA A 73 3.18 0.79 -9.61
C ALA A 73 3.68 0.93 -11.06
N ARG A 74 4.98 1.04 -11.29
CA ARG A 74 5.55 1.07 -12.65
C ARG A 74 5.26 -0.22 -13.40
N TRP A 75 5.44 -1.36 -12.75
CA TRP A 75 5.10 -2.65 -13.33
C TRP A 75 3.61 -2.74 -13.68
N LEU A 76 2.71 -2.43 -12.73
CA LEU A 76 1.26 -2.53 -12.93
C LEU A 76 0.74 -1.54 -13.97
N SER A 77 1.36 -0.35 -14.09
CA SER A 77 0.89 0.70 -15.01
C SER A 77 0.99 0.33 -16.49
N GLY A 78 1.71 -0.73 -16.84
CA GLY A 78 1.73 -1.31 -18.18
C GLY A 78 0.40 -1.96 -18.57
N ARG A 79 -0.41 -2.42 -17.60
CA ARG A 79 -1.69 -3.11 -17.85
C ARG A 79 -2.89 -2.41 -17.24
N TYR A 80 -2.71 -1.77 -16.09
CA TYR A 80 -3.80 -1.21 -15.29
C TYR A 80 -3.61 0.28 -15.06
N ARG A 81 -4.70 1.02 -14.93
CA ARG A 81 -4.65 2.35 -14.36
C ARG A 81 -4.26 2.23 -12.89
N THR A 82 -3.06 2.67 -12.54
CA THR A 82 -2.46 2.43 -11.22
C THR A 82 -2.27 3.73 -10.47
N VAL A 83 -2.83 3.78 -9.26
CA VAL A 83 -2.73 4.92 -8.35
C VAL A 83 -2.21 4.46 -7.00
N ALA A 84 -1.24 5.18 -6.44
CA ALA A 84 -0.79 5.01 -5.06
C ALA A 84 -1.26 6.21 -4.23
N LEU A 85 -1.83 5.97 -3.05
CA LEU A 85 -2.36 7.00 -2.17
C LEU A 85 -1.40 7.26 -1.00
N ASP A 86 -1.02 8.53 -0.79
CA ASP A 86 -0.53 8.95 0.52
C ASP A 86 -1.73 9.00 1.46
N GLN A 87 -1.85 8.07 2.39
CA GLN A 87 -2.98 8.04 3.32
C GLN A 87 -2.93 9.22 4.30
N ARG A 88 -4.05 9.60 4.93
CA ARG A 88 -4.09 10.69 5.92
C ARG A 88 -2.96 10.58 6.94
N GLY A 89 -2.36 11.71 7.28
CA GLY A 89 -1.23 11.76 8.21
C GLY A 89 0.13 11.48 7.58
N HIS A 90 0.19 11.03 6.32
CA HIS A 90 1.42 10.57 5.67
C HIS A 90 1.76 11.37 4.40
N GLY A 91 3.01 11.27 3.97
CA GLY A 91 3.52 11.79 2.70
C GLY A 91 3.13 13.24 2.44
N ARG A 92 2.45 13.50 1.32
CA ARG A 92 1.96 14.81 0.90
C ARG A 92 0.49 15.08 1.23
N SER A 93 -0.18 14.10 1.85
CA SER A 93 -1.53 14.28 2.38
C SER A 93 -1.56 15.14 3.63
N ASP A 94 -2.73 15.73 3.91
CA ASP A 94 -2.93 16.51 5.12
C ASP A 94 -2.71 15.68 6.40
N LYS A 95 -2.30 16.38 7.43
CA LYS A 95 -2.00 15.83 8.77
C LYS A 95 -2.82 16.56 9.82
N PRO A 96 -4.15 16.32 9.87
CA PRO A 96 -5.01 17.03 10.81
C PRO A 96 -4.52 16.89 12.24
N VAL A 97 -4.36 18.01 12.95
CA VAL A 97 -3.85 17.99 14.34
C VAL A 97 -4.83 17.32 15.29
N SER A 98 -6.12 17.52 15.07
CA SER A 98 -7.24 17.01 15.89
C SER A 98 -8.20 16.11 15.10
N GLY A 99 -7.83 15.73 13.90
CA GLY A 99 -8.69 14.91 13.05
C GLY A 99 -8.73 13.45 13.48
N PRO A 100 -9.77 12.70 13.04
CA PRO A 100 -9.84 11.28 13.35
C PRO A 100 -8.73 10.52 12.60
N TYR A 101 -8.04 9.67 13.34
CA TYR A 101 -7.11 8.66 12.83
C TYR A 101 -7.65 7.24 13.09
N ALA A 102 -8.97 7.14 13.34
CA ALA A 102 -9.66 5.88 13.48
C ALA A 102 -9.78 5.13 12.15
N ARG A 103 -10.03 3.83 12.21
CA ARG A 103 -10.08 2.95 11.04
C ARG A 103 -11.10 3.40 9.99
N GLU A 104 -12.28 3.84 10.46
CA GLU A 104 -13.37 4.32 9.62
C GLU A 104 -12.96 5.50 8.74
N ALA A 105 -12.09 6.36 9.24
CA ALA A 105 -11.59 7.50 8.50
C ALA A 105 -10.63 7.08 7.36
N TYR A 106 -9.77 6.09 7.60
CA TYR A 106 -8.90 5.52 6.55
C TYR A 106 -9.70 4.78 5.47
N VAL A 107 -10.72 4.01 5.89
CA VAL A 107 -11.61 3.31 4.95
C VAL A 107 -12.39 4.29 4.10
N ALA A 108 -12.97 5.33 4.71
CA ALA A 108 -13.70 6.37 3.98
C ALA A 108 -12.80 7.18 3.04
N ASP A 109 -11.53 7.39 3.38
CA ASP A 109 -10.55 8.02 2.49
C ASP A 109 -10.25 7.17 1.26
N ALA A 110 -10.05 5.87 1.47
CA ALA A 110 -9.81 4.93 0.37
C ALA A 110 -11.04 4.81 -0.54
N GLU A 111 -12.26 4.76 0.03
CA GLU A 111 -13.52 4.78 -0.69
C GLU A 111 -13.63 6.04 -1.55
N ALA A 112 -13.41 7.22 -0.96
CA ALA A 112 -13.43 8.50 -1.67
C ALA A 112 -12.39 8.55 -2.82
N ALA A 113 -11.20 7.98 -2.61
CA ALA A 113 -10.20 7.89 -3.67
C ALA A 113 -10.66 7.00 -4.84
N VAL A 114 -11.26 5.84 -4.56
CA VAL A 114 -11.81 4.93 -5.58
C VAL A 114 -12.88 5.64 -6.40
N GLU A 115 -13.82 6.30 -5.74
CA GLU A 115 -14.96 6.97 -6.38
C GLU A 115 -14.53 8.21 -7.18
N GLN A 116 -13.80 9.16 -6.55
CA GLN A 116 -13.41 10.40 -7.21
C GLN A 116 -12.43 10.19 -8.37
N LEU A 117 -11.62 9.15 -8.31
CA LEU A 117 -10.70 8.81 -9.39
C LEU A 117 -11.32 7.87 -10.43
N GLY A 118 -12.54 7.38 -10.22
CA GLY A 118 -13.21 6.45 -11.14
C GLY A 118 -12.43 5.15 -11.32
N LEU A 119 -11.94 4.54 -10.22
CA LEU A 119 -11.14 3.31 -10.26
C LEU A 119 -11.98 2.03 -10.18
N ALA A 120 -13.27 2.14 -9.88
CA ALA A 120 -14.15 0.98 -9.74
C ALA A 120 -14.45 0.29 -11.09
N PRO A 121 -14.56 -1.05 -11.11
CA PRO A 121 -14.25 -1.96 -10.01
C PRO A 121 -12.74 -2.03 -9.76
N VAL A 122 -12.31 -1.74 -8.51
CA VAL A 122 -10.89 -1.57 -8.17
C VAL A 122 -10.23 -2.86 -7.69
N THR A 123 -8.97 -3.04 -8.04
CA THR A 123 -8.08 -3.97 -7.34
C THR A 123 -7.36 -3.21 -6.23
N LEU A 124 -7.55 -3.64 -4.99
CA LEU A 124 -6.87 -3.07 -3.82
C LEU A 124 -5.61 -3.88 -3.51
N ILE A 125 -4.49 -3.19 -3.38
CA ILE A 125 -3.23 -3.79 -2.92
C ILE A 125 -2.77 -2.99 -1.71
N GLY A 126 -2.73 -3.63 -0.56
CA GLY A 126 -2.35 -2.97 0.69
C GLY A 126 -1.19 -3.65 1.39
N HIS A 127 -0.37 -2.85 2.08
CA HIS A 127 0.68 -3.30 2.98
C HIS A 127 0.36 -2.91 4.42
N ALA A 128 0.48 -3.84 5.36
CA ALA A 128 0.27 -3.61 6.80
C ALA A 128 -1.04 -2.84 7.06
N MET A 129 -1.01 -1.66 7.71
CA MET A 129 -2.19 -0.81 7.92
C MET A 129 -2.99 -0.56 6.63
N GLY A 130 -2.32 -0.40 5.48
CA GLY A 130 -2.98 -0.24 4.18
C GLY A 130 -3.71 -1.49 3.73
N ALA A 131 -3.23 -2.68 4.07
CA ALA A 131 -3.92 -3.94 3.83
C ALA A 131 -5.20 -4.05 4.67
N LEU A 132 -5.13 -3.66 5.94
CA LEU A 132 -6.32 -3.60 6.80
C LEU A 132 -7.36 -2.63 6.23
N THR A 133 -6.94 -1.44 5.80
CA THR A 133 -7.84 -0.49 5.12
C THR A 133 -8.47 -1.11 3.87
N ALA A 134 -7.69 -1.85 3.08
CA ALA A 134 -8.15 -2.48 1.86
C ALA A 134 -9.22 -3.55 2.10
N TRP A 135 -9.02 -4.47 3.07
CA TRP A 135 -10.03 -5.50 3.33
C TRP A 135 -11.28 -4.94 4.02
N GLN A 136 -11.14 -3.94 4.89
CA GLN A 136 -12.29 -3.27 5.50
C GLN A 136 -13.13 -2.53 4.42
N LEU A 137 -12.49 -1.92 3.43
CA LEU A 137 -13.20 -1.35 2.28
C LEU A 137 -13.88 -2.45 1.44
N ALA A 138 -13.19 -3.55 1.15
CA ALA A 138 -13.73 -4.67 0.39
C ALA A 138 -14.94 -5.33 1.08
N ALA A 139 -14.90 -5.47 2.40
CA ALA A 139 -16.01 -5.96 3.20
C ALA A 139 -17.22 -5.00 3.21
N ARG A 140 -16.94 -3.69 3.30
CA ARG A 140 -17.97 -2.65 3.36
C ARG A 140 -18.61 -2.35 1.99
N ARG A 141 -17.81 -2.39 0.92
CA ARG A 141 -18.19 -2.00 -0.45
C ARG A 141 -17.80 -3.09 -1.47
N PRO A 142 -18.38 -4.28 -1.38
CA PRO A 142 -18.09 -5.37 -2.33
C PRO A 142 -18.41 -4.99 -3.77
N ASP A 143 -19.31 -4.03 -3.99
CA ASP A 143 -19.66 -3.47 -5.29
C ASP A 143 -18.49 -2.70 -5.96
N LEU A 144 -17.58 -2.15 -5.18
CA LEU A 144 -16.45 -1.39 -5.70
C LEU A 144 -15.19 -2.24 -5.93
N VAL A 145 -15.04 -3.38 -5.24
CA VAL A 145 -13.76 -4.11 -5.15
C VAL A 145 -13.82 -5.45 -5.87
N ARG A 146 -13.03 -5.62 -6.91
CA ARG A 146 -12.96 -6.85 -7.72
C ARG A 146 -11.90 -7.85 -7.27
N ALA A 147 -10.83 -7.39 -6.62
CA ALA A 147 -9.74 -8.24 -6.11
C ALA A 147 -8.96 -7.53 -5.00
N LEU A 148 -8.35 -8.30 -4.11
CA LEU A 148 -7.64 -7.82 -2.94
C LEU A 148 -6.29 -8.52 -2.77
N VAL A 149 -5.23 -7.75 -2.48
CA VAL A 149 -3.93 -8.28 -2.04
C VAL A 149 -3.60 -7.73 -0.66
N ILE A 150 -3.44 -8.62 0.30
CA ILE A 150 -3.12 -8.36 1.71
C ILE A 150 -1.65 -8.68 1.92
N THR A 151 -0.82 -7.67 2.16
CA THR A 151 0.63 -7.83 2.34
C THR A 151 1.02 -7.61 3.79
N ASP A 152 1.46 -8.68 4.43
CA ASP A 152 2.06 -8.75 5.78
C ASP A 152 1.28 -7.96 6.85
N MET A 153 -0.02 -8.23 6.96
CA MET A 153 -0.91 -7.68 8.00
C MET A 153 -1.67 -8.80 8.69
N ARG A 154 -1.73 -8.72 10.02
CA ARG A 154 -2.43 -9.65 10.90
C ARG A 154 -3.90 -9.25 11.07
N ALA A 155 -4.77 -10.25 11.21
CA ALA A 155 -6.17 -10.04 11.57
C ALA A 155 -6.39 -10.02 13.09
N SER A 156 -5.48 -10.61 13.87
CA SER A 156 -5.52 -10.61 15.33
C SER A 156 -5.03 -9.28 15.92
N ALA A 157 -5.56 -8.92 17.07
CA ALA A 157 -5.09 -7.76 17.84
C ALA A 157 -3.61 -7.89 18.21
N LEU A 158 -2.87 -6.78 18.16
CA LEU A 158 -1.44 -6.75 18.51
C LEU A 158 -1.21 -6.71 20.03
N GLY A 159 -2.15 -6.17 20.77
CA GLY A 159 -2.11 -6.05 22.22
C GLY A 159 -1.43 -4.77 22.74
N ALA A 160 -1.77 -4.39 23.98
CA ALA A 160 -1.30 -3.16 24.59
C ALA A 160 0.22 -3.12 24.85
N ALA A 161 0.85 -4.28 25.06
CA ALA A 161 2.31 -4.37 25.23
C ALA A 161 3.01 -3.90 23.96
N THR A 162 2.62 -4.45 22.80
CA THR A 162 3.16 -4.09 21.50
C THR A 162 2.94 -2.61 21.16
N GLN A 163 1.82 -2.03 21.61
CA GLN A 163 1.57 -0.58 21.44
C GLN A 163 2.56 0.27 22.25
N ARG A 164 2.87 -0.14 23.49
CA ARG A 164 3.87 0.55 24.32
C ARG A 164 5.27 0.45 23.73
N GLU A 165 5.74 -0.75 23.38
CA GLU A 165 7.03 -0.99 22.75
C GLU A 165 7.22 -0.13 21.49
N TRP A 166 6.17 -0.09 20.67
CA TRP A 166 6.20 0.71 19.44
C TRP A 166 6.24 2.23 19.71
N SER A 167 5.54 2.68 20.77
CA SER A 167 5.61 4.08 21.22
C SER A 167 7.00 4.44 21.74
N GLU A 168 7.65 3.55 22.50
CA GLU A 168 9.00 3.72 22.99
C GLU A 168 10.00 3.76 21.82
N TRP A 169 9.89 2.82 20.89
CA TRP A 169 10.71 2.81 19.68
C TRP A 169 10.59 4.10 18.86
N LEU A 170 9.38 4.58 18.55
CA LEU A 170 9.19 5.88 17.89
C LEU A 170 9.78 7.05 18.70
N GLY A 171 9.81 6.94 20.01
CA GLY A 171 10.38 7.93 20.90
C GLY A 171 11.89 7.92 20.95
N SER A 172 12.53 6.81 20.61
CA SER A 172 13.97 6.64 20.63
C SER A 172 14.68 7.18 19.37
N TRP A 173 13.92 7.56 18.33
CA TRP A 173 14.51 8.08 17.11
C TRP A 173 15.32 9.36 17.38
N PRO A 174 16.58 9.44 16.96
CA PRO A 174 17.44 10.59 17.21
C PRO A 174 17.15 11.75 16.24
N VAL A 175 15.89 12.17 16.20
CA VAL A 175 15.45 13.30 15.35
C VAL A 175 15.74 14.65 16.02
N PRO A 176 16.27 15.63 15.24
CA PRO A 176 16.57 15.60 13.82
C PRO A 176 17.84 14.84 13.49
N PHE A 177 17.85 14.13 12.35
CA PHE A 177 19.10 13.57 11.81
C PHE A 177 19.88 14.65 11.07
N ALA A 178 21.22 14.61 11.14
CA ALA A 178 22.07 15.60 10.44
C ALA A 178 22.01 15.40 8.92
N THR A 179 22.03 14.15 8.46
CA THR A 179 22.03 13.78 7.03
C THR A 179 21.10 12.62 6.72
N LEU A 180 20.74 12.43 5.44
CA LEU A 180 20.05 11.21 4.99
C LEU A 180 20.90 9.94 5.14
N ALA A 181 22.22 10.07 5.13
CA ALA A 181 23.10 8.95 5.40
C ALA A 181 22.96 8.46 6.86
N ASP A 182 22.84 9.40 7.81
CA ASP A 182 22.59 9.05 9.21
C ASP A 182 21.23 8.38 9.40
N VAL A 183 20.20 8.81 8.66
CA VAL A 183 18.89 8.12 8.64
C VAL A 183 19.05 6.69 8.19
N ARG A 184 19.69 6.46 7.03
CA ARG A 184 19.90 5.12 6.50
C ARG A 184 20.68 4.23 7.45
N LYS A 185 21.75 4.78 8.01
CA LYS A 185 22.59 4.07 8.98
C LYS A 185 21.79 3.68 10.21
N TRP A 186 21.06 4.63 10.80
CA TRP A 186 20.30 4.34 12.02
C TRP A 186 19.24 3.26 11.79
N PHE A 187 18.40 3.40 10.77
CA PHE A 187 17.33 2.45 10.50
C PHE A 187 17.78 1.14 9.87
N GLY A 188 18.93 1.13 9.20
CA GLY A 188 19.47 -0.03 8.52
C GLY A 188 20.49 -0.82 9.34
N GLU A 189 21.12 -0.21 10.36
CA GLU A 189 22.23 -0.81 11.10
C GLU A 189 22.14 -0.60 12.62
N ASP A 190 21.90 0.65 13.08
CA ASP A 190 22.07 1.05 14.49
C ASP A 190 20.77 0.93 15.32
N ASP A 191 19.60 0.74 14.70
CA ASP A 191 18.32 0.60 15.41
C ASP A 191 18.34 -0.62 16.33
N PRO A 192 18.13 -0.43 17.67
CA PRO A 192 18.23 -1.53 18.64
C PRO A 192 17.21 -2.66 18.45
N THR A 193 16.21 -2.47 17.59
CA THR A 193 15.23 -3.50 17.25
C THR A 193 15.67 -4.42 16.11
N LEU A 194 16.82 -4.14 15.47
CA LEU A 194 17.37 -4.99 14.41
C LEU A 194 18.15 -6.17 14.98
N GLU A 195 17.82 -7.38 14.51
CA GLU A 195 18.63 -8.56 14.78
C GLU A 195 19.85 -8.67 13.84
N ARG A 196 19.74 -8.08 12.66
CA ARG A 196 20.78 -8.04 11.61
C ARG A 196 20.65 -6.78 10.76
N PRO A 197 21.71 -6.32 10.07
CA PRO A 197 21.63 -5.20 9.17
C PRO A 197 20.53 -5.37 8.10
N ALA A 198 19.77 -4.31 7.86
CA ALA A 198 18.64 -4.27 6.92
C ALA A 198 18.70 -2.98 6.07
N PRO A 199 19.59 -2.89 5.05
CA PRO A 199 19.76 -1.68 4.24
C PRO A 199 18.47 -1.17 3.59
N ALA A 200 17.64 -2.08 3.09
CA ALA A 200 16.33 -1.73 2.50
C ALA A 200 15.42 -0.99 3.50
N ARG A 201 15.48 -1.35 4.79
CA ARG A 201 14.76 -0.63 5.85
C ARG A 201 15.34 0.77 6.06
N GLY A 202 16.66 0.93 5.96
CA GLY A 202 17.32 2.24 5.97
C GLY A 202 16.83 3.15 4.84
N ASP A 203 16.77 2.63 3.62
CA ASP A 203 16.26 3.36 2.45
C ASP A 203 14.77 3.70 2.58
N PHE A 204 13.95 2.75 3.04
CA PHE A 204 12.53 2.95 3.30
C PHE A 204 12.28 4.15 4.23
N TYR A 205 12.99 4.22 5.36
CA TYR A 205 12.83 5.33 6.30
C TYR A 205 13.46 6.64 5.80
N ALA A 206 14.51 6.59 5.00
CA ALA A 206 15.06 7.78 4.35
C ALA A 206 14.06 8.46 3.43
N GLU A 207 13.23 7.69 2.73
CA GLU A 207 12.19 8.22 1.84
C GLU A 207 11.05 8.95 2.57
N VAL A 208 10.81 8.67 3.84
CA VAL A 208 9.78 9.37 4.63
C VAL A 208 10.32 10.55 5.44
N MET A 209 11.58 10.92 5.24
CA MET A 209 12.16 12.11 5.84
C MET A 209 12.09 13.33 4.93
N ALA A 210 12.09 14.50 5.52
CA ALA A 210 12.23 15.78 4.83
C ALA A 210 13.27 16.64 5.54
N GLU A 211 14.07 17.36 4.74
CA GLU A 211 15.00 18.35 5.24
C GLU A 211 14.24 19.55 5.83
N ARG A 212 14.67 19.99 7.00
CA ARG A 212 14.20 21.16 7.72
C ARG A 212 15.40 22.03 8.09
N ALA A 213 15.16 23.22 8.61
CA ALA A 213 16.23 24.15 9.01
C ALA A 213 17.19 23.56 10.07
N ASP A 214 16.71 22.58 10.85
CA ASP A 214 17.46 21.93 11.94
C ASP A 214 17.90 20.48 11.63
N GLY A 215 17.67 20.01 10.39
CA GLY A 215 18.04 18.66 9.95
C GLY A 215 16.85 17.86 9.37
N TRP A 216 17.04 16.55 9.22
CA TRP A 216 16.06 15.65 8.61
C TRP A 216 15.04 15.15 9.64
N ARG A 217 13.76 15.28 9.31
CA ARG A 217 12.63 14.92 10.17
C ARG A 217 11.58 14.12 9.40
N PRO A 218 10.80 13.24 10.10
CA PRO A 218 9.71 12.51 9.47
C PRO A 218 8.66 13.43 8.82
N LEU A 219 8.09 12.97 7.71
CA LEU A 219 6.95 13.60 7.01
C LEU A 219 5.61 13.39 7.75
N PHE A 220 5.61 12.76 8.89
CA PHE A 220 4.45 12.51 9.75
C PHE A 220 4.72 13.00 11.18
N PHE A 221 3.70 13.02 12.01
CA PHE A 221 3.86 13.36 13.42
C PHE A 221 3.65 12.11 14.29
N ARG A 222 4.55 11.90 15.25
CA ARG A 222 4.52 10.74 16.15
C ARG A 222 3.14 10.51 16.79
N ARG A 223 2.51 11.57 17.31
CA ARG A 223 1.19 11.49 17.98
C ARG A 223 0.13 10.89 17.05
N GLN A 224 0.06 11.35 15.80
CA GLN A 224 -0.93 10.86 14.85
C GLN A 224 -0.67 9.41 14.45
N MET A 225 0.60 9.00 14.35
CA MET A 225 0.93 7.60 14.06
C MET A 225 0.54 6.67 15.19
N LEU A 226 0.72 7.10 16.44
CA LEU A 226 0.23 6.36 17.62
C LEU A 226 -1.28 6.24 17.61
N GLN A 227 -2.01 7.33 17.31
CA GLN A 227 -3.47 7.31 17.19
C GLN A 227 -3.95 6.38 16.06
N ALA A 228 -3.28 6.43 14.89
CA ALA A 228 -3.62 5.55 13.76
C ALA A 228 -3.43 4.07 14.12
N ARG A 229 -2.37 3.74 14.88
CA ARG A 229 -2.08 2.38 15.31
C ARG A 229 -3.04 1.87 16.38
N GLU A 230 -3.53 2.75 17.24
CA GLU A 230 -4.51 2.43 18.29
C GLU A 230 -5.70 1.66 17.72
N GLY A 231 -6.23 2.09 16.57
CA GLY A 231 -7.41 1.51 15.92
C GLY A 231 -7.26 0.07 15.44
N TYR A 232 -6.05 -0.53 15.51
CA TYR A 232 -5.84 -1.95 15.21
C TYR A 232 -4.87 -2.65 16.17
N ALA A 233 -4.37 -1.94 17.17
CA ALA A 233 -3.54 -2.55 18.21
C ALA A 233 -4.37 -3.38 19.18
N HIS A 234 -5.58 -2.93 19.48
CA HIS A 234 -6.44 -3.52 20.50
C HIS A 234 -7.56 -4.41 19.96
N ASP A 235 -7.94 -4.23 18.69
CA ASP A 235 -9.06 -4.92 18.08
C ASP A 235 -8.59 -5.98 17.09
N ALA A 236 -9.30 -7.10 17.06
CA ALA A 236 -9.15 -8.11 16.01
C ALA A 236 -10.14 -7.82 14.88
N HIS A 237 -9.76 -8.14 13.65
CA HIS A 237 -10.49 -7.77 12.43
C HIS A 237 -10.89 -9.00 11.59
N TRP A 238 -11.20 -10.13 12.27
CA TRP A 238 -11.59 -11.38 11.63
C TRP A 238 -12.96 -11.31 10.98
N GLU A 239 -13.89 -10.56 11.61
CA GLU A 239 -15.27 -10.45 11.12
C GLU A 239 -15.31 -9.75 9.76
N GLU A 240 -14.64 -8.60 9.63
CA GLU A 240 -14.58 -7.89 8.35
C GLU A 240 -13.83 -8.72 7.28
N LEU A 241 -12.79 -9.46 7.69
CA LEU A 241 -12.07 -10.34 6.76
C LEU A 241 -12.98 -11.44 6.19
N ALA A 242 -13.87 -12.02 7.02
CA ALA A 242 -14.84 -13.03 6.60
C ALA A 242 -15.91 -12.50 5.63
N MET A 243 -16.13 -11.18 5.61
CA MET A 243 -17.09 -10.51 4.73
C MET A 243 -16.51 -10.15 3.35
N VAL A 244 -15.24 -10.42 3.09
CA VAL A 244 -14.60 -10.11 1.80
C VAL A 244 -15.05 -11.12 0.74
N GLU A 245 -15.86 -10.68 -0.22
CA GLU A 245 -16.44 -11.54 -1.28
C GLU A 245 -15.53 -11.72 -2.50
N CYS A 246 -14.66 -10.75 -2.78
CA CYS A 246 -13.78 -10.80 -3.94
C CYS A 246 -12.62 -11.80 -3.76
N PRO A 247 -11.97 -12.26 -4.86
CA PRO A 247 -10.72 -13.00 -4.75
C PRO A 247 -9.69 -12.22 -3.92
N ALA A 248 -9.05 -12.90 -2.97
CA ALA A 248 -8.06 -12.29 -2.08
C ALA A 248 -6.78 -13.12 -2.01
N LEU A 249 -5.61 -12.45 -2.06
CA LEU A 249 -4.30 -13.05 -1.88
C LEU A 249 -3.69 -12.54 -0.57
N VAL A 250 -3.36 -13.45 0.34
CA VAL A 250 -2.58 -13.16 1.54
C VAL A 250 -1.11 -13.46 1.25
N VAL A 251 -0.26 -12.44 1.33
CA VAL A 251 1.19 -12.55 1.10
C VAL A 251 1.94 -12.27 2.39
N ARG A 252 2.85 -13.16 2.79
CA ARG A 252 3.76 -12.92 3.90
C ARG A 252 5.23 -13.01 3.48
N GLY A 253 6.09 -12.22 4.13
CA GLY A 253 7.54 -12.46 4.12
C GLY A 253 7.88 -13.57 5.12
N LEU A 254 8.86 -14.40 4.83
CA LEU A 254 9.25 -15.45 5.78
C LEU A 254 9.79 -14.88 7.10
N ASP A 255 10.44 -13.71 7.05
CA ASP A 255 10.95 -12.94 8.19
C ASP A 255 10.01 -11.74 8.54
N GLY A 256 8.75 -11.77 8.06
CA GLY A 256 7.77 -10.70 8.24
C GLY A 256 6.99 -10.78 9.57
N ALA A 257 6.11 -9.80 9.77
CA ALA A 257 5.30 -9.71 10.98
C ALA A 257 4.13 -10.70 11.02
N LEU A 258 3.64 -11.16 9.84
CA LEU A 258 2.55 -12.12 9.74
C LEU A 258 3.08 -13.56 9.86
N GLY A 259 2.76 -14.24 10.97
CA GLY A 259 3.10 -15.65 11.18
C GLY A 259 2.36 -16.58 10.20
N ARG A 260 2.99 -17.72 9.85
CA ARG A 260 2.42 -18.71 8.92
C ARG A 260 1.04 -19.22 9.39
N ALA A 261 0.90 -19.57 10.66
CA ALA A 261 -0.34 -20.10 11.20
C ALA A 261 -1.52 -19.11 11.04
N GLU A 262 -1.28 -17.85 11.37
CA GLU A 262 -2.29 -16.82 11.23
C GLU A 262 -2.60 -16.51 9.76
N ALA A 263 -1.60 -16.46 8.88
CA ALA A 263 -1.80 -16.29 7.44
C ALA A 263 -2.68 -17.41 6.85
N GLN A 264 -2.46 -18.64 7.25
CA GLN A 264 -3.28 -19.79 6.83
C GLN A 264 -4.70 -19.72 7.40
N GLU A 265 -4.87 -19.20 8.62
CA GLU A 265 -6.18 -18.97 9.21
C GLU A 265 -6.93 -17.86 8.44
N MET A 266 -6.26 -16.76 8.12
CA MET A 266 -6.83 -15.68 7.29
C MET A 266 -7.35 -16.23 5.95
N VAL A 267 -6.57 -17.11 5.30
CA VAL A 267 -6.99 -17.73 4.03
C VAL A 267 -8.20 -18.65 4.20
N ARG A 268 -8.31 -19.35 5.34
CA ARG A 268 -9.49 -20.19 5.63
C ARG A 268 -10.76 -19.38 5.88
N VAL A 269 -10.60 -18.22 6.50
CA VAL A 269 -11.71 -17.30 6.78
C VAL A 269 -12.19 -16.58 5.51
N LEU A 270 -11.28 -16.25 4.59
CA LEU A 270 -11.59 -15.62 3.32
C LEU A 270 -12.33 -16.58 2.38
N PRO A 271 -13.57 -16.26 1.90
CA PRO A 271 -14.34 -17.14 1.01
C PRO A 271 -13.61 -17.53 -0.29
N ARG A 272 -12.73 -16.65 -0.79
CA ARG A 272 -11.94 -16.85 -2.02
C ARG A 272 -10.46 -16.55 -1.78
N GLY A 273 -9.96 -16.98 -0.61
CA GLY A 273 -8.60 -16.74 -0.15
C GLY A 273 -7.56 -17.59 -0.88
N ARG A 274 -6.41 -16.98 -1.19
CA ARG A 274 -5.18 -17.64 -1.66
C ARG A 274 -4.02 -17.24 -0.78
N TYR A 275 -2.97 -18.05 -0.74
CA TYR A 275 -1.78 -17.84 0.07
C TYR A 275 -0.52 -17.82 -0.75
N ALA A 276 0.42 -16.94 -0.40
CA ALA A 276 1.77 -16.91 -0.94
C ALA A 276 2.80 -16.49 0.12
N GLU A 277 4.03 -16.98 -0.05
CA GLU A 277 5.20 -16.61 0.76
C GLU A 277 6.29 -16.03 -0.14
N VAL A 278 7.02 -15.04 0.39
CA VAL A 278 8.20 -14.49 -0.25
C VAL A 278 9.41 -14.80 0.63
N PRO A 279 10.35 -15.63 0.16
CA PRO A 279 11.59 -15.92 0.88
C PRO A 279 12.46 -14.67 1.02
N ASP A 280 13.31 -14.64 2.03
CA ASP A 280 14.27 -13.58 2.31
C ASP A 280 13.65 -12.18 2.41
N ALA A 281 12.35 -12.10 2.68
CA ALA A 281 11.59 -10.87 2.86
C ALA A 281 11.15 -10.71 4.31
N GLY A 282 11.40 -9.52 4.85
CA GLY A 282 10.86 -9.06 6.13
C GLY A 282 9.46 -8.48 5.99
N HIS A 283 9.13 -7.53 6.87
CA HIS A 283 7.84 -6.83 6.85
C HIS A 283 7.60 -6.00 5.57
N LEU A 284 8.66 -5.49 4.96
CA LEU A 284 8.60 -4.60 3.80
C LEU A 284 8.69 -5.38 2.47
N ILE A 285 7.93 -6.45 2.30
CA ILE A 285 8.06 -7.46 1.23
C ILE A 285 8.29 -6.86 -0.16
N HIS A 286 7.41 -5.92 -0.56
CA HIS A 286 7.44 -5.28 -1.89
C HIS A 286 8.63 -4.31 -2.07
N TYR A 287 9.31 -3.98 -0.99
CA TYR A 287 10.48 -3.13 -0.94
C TYR A 287 11.77 -3.96 -0.78
N ASP A 288 11.74 -4.97 0.11
CA ASP A 288 12.87 -5.87 0.36
C ASP A 288 13.15 -6.81 -0.82
N GLN A 289 12.07 -7.38 -1.39
CA GLN A 289 12.13 -8.41 -2.44
C GLN A 289 11.14 -8.11 -3.58
N PRO A 290 11.33 -7.03 -4.35
CA PRO A 290 10.37 -6.60 -5.38
C PRO A 290 10.11 -7.66 -6.45
N ASP A 291 11.12 -8.42 -6.86
CA ASP A 291 10.97 -9.52 -7.82
C ASP A 291 10.23 -10.72 -7.22
N GLY A 292 10.52 -11.04 -5.96
CA GLY A 292 9.80 -12.07 -5.21
C GLY A 292 8.33 -11.71 -5.03
N TRP A 293 8.06 -10.48 -4.65
CA TRP A 293 6.73 -9.90 -4.56
C TRP A 293 5.97 -10.01 -5.88
N ARG A 294 6.56 -9.55 -6.98
CA ARG A 294 5.97 -9.62 -8.31
C ARG A 294 5.65 -11.07 -8.71
N ARG A 295 6.57 -11.99 -8.50
CA ARG A 295 6.44 -13.42 -8.86
C ARG A 295 5.22 -14.07 -8.25
N VAL A 296 4.85 -13.71 -7.02
CA VAL A 296 3.68 -14.30 -6.35
C VAL A 296 2.39 -13.54 -6.61
N THR A 297 2.49 -12.24 -6.91
CA THR A 297 1.31 -11.36 -7.07
C THR A 297 0.80 -11.37 -8.52
N GLU A 298 1.69 -11.38 -9.51
CA GLU A 298 1.32 -11.31 -10.95
C GLU A 298 0.37 -12.44 -11.38
N PRO A 299 0.63 -13.74 -11.06
CA PRO A 299 -0.29 -14.82 -11.43
C PRO A 299 -1.68 -14.71 -10.78
N PHE A 300 -1.73 -14.17 -9.57
CA PHE A 300 -3.00 -13.92 -8.90
C PHE A 300 -3.80 -12.83 -9.62
N LEU A 301 -3.15 -11.71 -9.94
CA LEU A 301 -3.80 -10.60 -10.64
C LEU A 301 -4.27 -11.02 -12.04
N GLU A 302 -3.50 -11.80 -12.78
CA GLU A 302 -3.90 -12.33 -14.08
C GLU A 302 -5.12 -13.23 -14.03
N ALA A 303 -5.24 -14.03 -12.97
CA ALA A 303 -6.38 -14.92 -12.76
C ALA A 303 -7.62 -14.19 -12.22
N ALA A 304 -7.44 -13.18 -11.37
CA ALA A 304 -8.53 -12.47 -10.70
C ALA A 304 -9.05 -11.29 -11.53
N VAL A 305 -8.21 -10.75 -12.42
CA VAL A 305 -8.47 -9.56 -13.22
C VAL A 305 -8.03 -9.84 -14.66
N PRO A 306 -8.76 -10.71 -15.39
CA PRO A 306 -8.45 -10.96 -16.80
C PRO A 306 -8.52 -9.64 -17.59
N ALA A 307 -7.56 -9.46 -18.51
CA ALA A 307 -7.44 -8.26 -19.36
C ALA A 307 -8.59 -8.13 -20.35
#